data_761224a7ebe4bf90c5ea63e118661e32
#
_entry.id   761224a7ebe4bf90c5ea63e118661e32
#
_cell.length_a   1.000
_cell.length_b   1.000
_cell.length_c   1.000
_cell.angle_alpha   90.00
_cell.angle_beta   90.00
_cell.angle_gamma   90.00
#
_symmetry.space_group_name_H-M   'P 1'
#
loop_
_entity.id
_entity.type
_entity.pdbx_description
1 polymer ?
#
loop_
_entity_poly.entity_id
_entity_poly.type
_entity_poly.pdbx_seq_one_letter_code
_entity_poly.pdbx_strand_id
1 'polypeptide(L)'
;MNRTGGLLWHWRAWQRQAEWKGACDGISQWLDQVQPASQELLIIGASAGWMVPVRWLQGFEKITTFDIDRWAAPLFRWRHGRLLQASKTQLLCHTGDALTPLDAVLRANPKAAVLFDNILGQLRFQQPSLAQAAAQIEKITRSMRTREWGSVHDAYSGPVSPGKSASRAAYGHQSVQPAYLSAFETDHGAVSLAPEFTEFSAQFKAQGVWLDHLTSNVFPRGTPVHHIAWPYAPRYSHWLQAGWVAL
;
A
#
# COMPACT_ATOMS: atom_id res chain seq x y z
N MET A 1 0.28 21.46 -0.78
CA MET A 1 0.17 20.00 -0.95
C MET A 1 1.58 19.42 -1.04
N ASN A 2 2.00 18.62 -0.06
CA ASN A 2 3.27 17.90 -0.15
C ASN A 2 3.09 16.79 -1.21
N ARG A 3 3.70 16.98 -2.39
CA ARG A 3 3.75 15.94 -3.40
C ARG A 3 4.47 14.74 -2.82
N THR A 4 3.79 13.59 -2.74
CA THR A 4 4.40 12.30 -2.45
C THR A 4 5.23 11.92 -3.68
N GLY A 5 6.56 11.91 -3.54
CA GLY A 5 7.49 11.60 -4.64
C GLY A 5 8.70 12.54 -4.67
N GLY A 6 9.67 12.20 -5.52
CA GLY A 6 10.92 12.95 -5.70
C GLY A 6 12.02 12.61 -4.68
N LEU A 7 13.22 13.12 -4.93
CA LEU A 7 14.41 12.82 -4.11
C LEU A 7 14.21 13.10 -2.62
N LEU A 8 13.48 14.16 -2.26
CA LEU A 8 13.24 14.50 -0.85
C LEU A 8 12.37 13.46 -0.15
N TRP A 9 11.41 12.86 -0.87
CA TRP A 9 10.62 11.75 -0.36
C TRP A 9 11.50 10.54 -0.10
N HIS A 10 12.30 10.13 -1.08
CA HIS A 10 13.18 8.97 -0.96
C HIS A 10 14.24 9.15 0.12
N TRP A 11 14.79 10.36 0.26
CA TRP A 11 15.73 10.68 1.32
C TRP A 11 15.08 10.60 2.71
N ARG A 12 13.86 11.11 2.86
CA ARG A 12 13.07 10.98 4.09
C ARG A 12 12.77 9.52 4.41
N ALA A 13 12.35 8.74 3.41
CA ALA A 13 12.10 7.32 3.56
C ALA A 13 13.35 6.57 4.04
N TRP A 14 14.50 6.90 3.46
CA TRP A 14 15.78 6.33 3.88
C TRP A 14 16.14 6.69 5.33
N GLN A 15 15.99 7.94 5.73
CA GLN A 15 16.27 8.37 7.09
C GLN A 15 15.34 7.73 8.13
N ARG A 16 14.09 7.44 7.76
CA ARG A 16 13.07 6.94 8.68
C ARG A 16 12.92 5.42 8.68
N GLN A 17 13.81 4.69 8.05
CA GLN A 17 13.72 3.22 7.98
C GLN A 17 13.64 2.58 9.37
N ALA A 18 14.38 3.08 10.34
CA ALA A 18 14.32 2.56 11.70
C ALA A 18 12.96 2.78 12.37
N GLU A 19 12.34 3.94 12.13
CA GLU A 19 11.01 4.27 12.65
C GLU A 19 9.91 3.45 11.92
N TRP A 20 10.11 3.19 10.63
CA TRP A 20 9.17 2.45 9.79
C TRP A 20 9.35 0.93 9.87
N LYS A 21 10.37 0.48 10.60
CA LYS A 21 10.70 -0.95 10.68
C LYS A 21 9.48 -1.82 11.04
N GLY A 22 8.66 -1.40 12.01
CA GLY A 22 7.47 -2.14 12.40
C GLY A 22 6.46 -2.30 11.26
N ALA A 23 6.23 -1.25 10.47
CA ALA A 23 5.35 -1.32 9.31
C ALA A 23 5.95 -2.21 8.20
N CYS A 24 7.25 -2.06 7.94
CA CYS A 24 7.96 -2.91 6.97
C CYS A 24 7.93 -4.39 7.37
N ASP A 25 8.15 -4.68 8.66
CA ASP A 25 8.08 -6.04 9.19
C ASP A 25 6.66 -6.62 9.05
N GLY A 26 5.61 -5.81 9.32
CA GLY A 26 4.22 -6.23 9.16
C GLY A 26 3.86 -6.55 7.71
N ILE A 27 4.25 -5.68 6.77
CA ILE A 27 4.07 -5.94 5.34
C ILE A 27 4.85 -7.18 4.91
N SER A 28 6.09 -7.34 5.42
CA SER A 28 6.91 -8.50 5.12
C SER A 28 6.27 -9.81 5.62
N GLN A 29 5.74 -9.83 6.84
CA GLN A 29 5.04 -10.99 7.40
C GLN A 29 3.75 -11.32 6.63
N TRP A 30 3.01 -10.30 6.18
CA TRP A 30 1.87 -10.50 5.31
C TRP A 30 2.29 -11.12 3.97
N LEU A 31 3.30 -10.54 3.29
CA LEU A 31 3.79 -11.05 2.02
C LEU A 31 4.38 -12.46 2.12
N ASP A 32 4.97 -12.84 3.25
CA ASP A 32 5.46 -14.22 3.49
C ASP A 32 4.31 -15.26 3.48
N GLN A 33 3.06 -14.83 3.74
CA GLN A 33 1.87 -15.68 3.68
C GLN A 33 1.24 -15.69 2.29
N VAL A 34 1.62 -14.75 1.43
CA VAL A 34 1.11 -14.62 0.06
C VAL A 34 1.94 -15.51 -0.87
N GLN A 35 1.27 -16.49 -1.45
CA GLN A 35 1.86 -17.41 -2.43
C GLN A 35 1.16 -17.23 -3.78
N PRO A 36 1.60 -16.27 -4.61
CA PRO A 36 0.99 -16.06 -5.91
C PRO A 36 1.14 -17.28 -6.81
N ALA A 37 0.07 -17.62 -7.53
CA ALA A 37 0.15 -18.68 -8.53
C ALA A 37 1.01 -18.26 -9.74
N SER A 38 1.12 -16.96 -9.99
CA SER A 38 1.92 -16.39 -11.07
C SER A 38 3.40 -16.29 -10.72
N GLN A 39 4.26 -16.63 -11.68
CA GLN A 39 5.70 -16.39 -11.63
C GLN A 39 6.08 -14.96 -12.11
N GLU A 40 5.12 -14.19 -12.61
CA GLU A 40 5.32 -12.80 -13.03
C GLU A 40 4.60 -11.85 -12.08
N LEU A 41 5.25 -10.77 -11.70
CA LEU A 41 4.70 -9.73 -10.81
C LEU A 41 4.71 -8.36 -11.51
N LEU A 42 3.59 -7.67 -11.43
CA LEU A 42 3.44 -6.28 -11.82
C LEU A 42 3.23 -5.43 -10.56
N ILE A 43 4.15 -4.51 -10.27
CA ILE A 43 4.03 -3.60 -9.13
C ILE A 43 3.66 -2.20 -9.64
N ILE A 44 2.56 -1.66 -9.18
CA ILE A 44 2.08 -0.31 -9.51
C ILE A 44 2.21 0.58 -8.28
N GLY A 45 2.92 1.72 -8.42
CA GLY A 45 3.29 2.59 -7.32
C GLY A 45 4.54 2.11 -6.57
N ALA A 46 5.44 1.45 -7.28
CA ALA A 46 6.57 0.70 -6.69
C ALA A 46 7.52 1.56 -5.85
N SER A 47 7.55 2.88 -6.06
CA SER A 47 8.53 3.76 -5.41
C SER A 47 9.95 3.17 -5.53
N ALA A 48 10.75 3.16 -4.46
CA ALA A 48 12.00 2.42 -4.41
C ALA A 48 11.86 1.04 -3.73
N GLY A 49 10.65 0.51 -3.62
CA GLY A 49 10.38 -0.75 -2.92
C GLY A 49 10.71 -0.69 -1.43
N TRP A 50 10.45 0.47 -0.77
CA TRP A 50 10.87 0.69 0.62
C TRP A 50 10.26 -0.32 1.60
N MET A 51 9.05 -0.78 1.31
CA MET A 51 8.27 -1.66 2.18
C MET A 51 8.22 -3.11 1.68
N VAL A 52 8.57 -3.36 0.40
CA VAL A 52 8.52 -4.70 -0.18
C VAL A 52 9.84 -5.45 0.07
N PRO A 53 9.82 -6.61 0.76
CA PRO A 53 11.03 -7.35 1.07
C PRO A 53 11.60 -8.04 -0.18
N VAL A 54 12.90 -7.92 -0.39
CA VAL A 54 13.57 -8.51 -1.55
C VAL A 54 13.42 -10.03 -1.60
N ARG A 55 13.38 -10.71 -0.46
CA ARG A 55 13.21 -12.18 -0.40
C ARG A 55 11.89 -12.63 -1.04
N TRP A 56 10.81 -11.85 -0.90
CA TRP A 56 9.54 -12.14 -1.56
C TRP A 56 9.62 -11.89 -3.06
N LEU A 57 10.27 -10.78 -3.46
CA LEU A 57 10.50 -10.46 -4.87
C LEU A 57 11.33 -11.53 -5.60
N GLN A 58 12.27 -12.18 -4.91
CA GLN A 58 13.09 -13.26 -5.47
C GLN A 58 12.30 -14.53 -5.83
N GLY A 59 11.06 -14.65 -5.37
CA GLY A 59 10.13 -15.72 -5.74
C GLY A 59 9.57 -15.62 -7.16
N PHE A 60 9.82 -14.50 -7.86
CA PHE A 60 9.29 -14.30 -9.22
C PHE A 60 10.39 -14.41 -10.28
N GLU A 61 10.01 -14.96 -11.44
CA GLU A 61 10.91 -15.01 -12.61
C GLU A 61 11.03 -13.64 -13.29
N LYS A 62 9.92 -12.87 -13.26
CA LYS A 62 9.85 -11.55 -13.88
C LYS A 62 9.10 -10.57 -13.01
N ILE A 63 9.68 -9.38 -12.83
CA ILE A 63 9.05 -8.25 -12.14
C ILE A 63 9.02 -7.05 -13.07
N THR A 64 7.84 -6.48 -13.23
CA THR A 64 7.64 -5.22 -13.95
C THR A 64 7.13 -4.17 -12.96
N THR A 65 7.79 -3.02 -12.87
CA THR A 65 7.38 -1.94 -11.97
C THR A 65 6.97 -0.69 -12.73
N PHE A 66 5.97 0.01 -12.23
CA PHE A 66 5.54 1.33 -12.71
C PHE A 66 5.46 2.31 -11.55
N ASP A 67 6.00 3.51 -11.77
CA ASP A 67 5.84 4.64 -10.88
C ASP A 67 5.92 5.96 -11.66
N ILE A 68 5.14 6.96 -11.26
CA ILE A 68 5.19 8.30 -11.85
C ILE A 68 6.43 9.09 -11.44
N ASP A 69 7.06 8.70 -10.31
CA ASP A 69 8.29 9.33 -9.84
C ASP A 69 9.49 8.83 -10.66
N ARG A 70 10.14 9.77 -11.35
CA ARG A 70 11.33 9.47 -12.16
C ARG A 70 12.48 8.85 -11.36
N TRP A 71 12.51 9.03 -10.04
CA TRP A 71 13.54 8.48 -9.17
C TRP A 71 13.22 7.08 -8.68
N ALA A 72 11.98 6.65 -8.78
CA ALA A 72 11.56 5.32 -8.34
C ALA A 72 12.35 4.20 -9.06
N ALA A 73 12.36 4.21 -10.39
CA ALA A 73 13.03 3.17 -11.17
C ALA A 73 14.54 3.02 -10.88
N PRO A 74 15.37 4.09 -10.87
CA PRO A 74 16.80 3.95 -10.52
C PRO A 74 17.01 3.52 -9.07
N LEU A 75 16.20 4.02 -8.12
CA LEU A 75 16.33 3.64 -6.71
C LEU A 75 15.86 2.21 -6.44
N PHE A 76 14.79 1.75 -7.12
CA PHE A 76 14.37 0.36 -7.03
C PHE A 76 15.45 -0.59 -7.53
N ARG A 77 16.07 -0.30 -8.69
CA ARG A 77 17.21 -1.07 -9.21
C ARG A 77 18.39 -1.05 -8.27
N TRP A 78 18.73 0.09 -7.70
CA TRP A 78 19.82 0.21 -6.73
C TRP A 78 19.59 -0.67 -5.49
N ARG A 79 18.37 -0.66 -4.94
CA ARG A 79 18.03 -1.43 -3.72
C ARG A 79 17.94 -2.92 -3.96
N HIS A 80 17.29 -3.32 -5.04
CA HIS A 80 16.88 -4.71 -5.26
C HIS A 80 17.60 -5.37 -6.42
N GLY A 81 18.10 -4.62 -7.40
CA GLY A 81 18.57 -5.14 -8.67
C GLY A 81 19.67 -6.20 -8.56
N ARG A 82 20.67 -5.97 -7.69
CA ARG A 82 21.77 -6.95 -7.50
C ARG A 82 21.26 -8.29 -6.95
N LEU A 83 20.36 -8.26 -5.97
CA LEU A 83 19.84 -9.48 -5.34
C LEU A 83 18.85 -10.19 -6.27
N LEU A 84 18.04 -9.47 -7.04
CA LEU A 84 17.15 -10.03 -8.04
C LEU A 84 17.94 -10.64 -9.21
N GLN A 85 19.02 -10.01 -9.63
CA GLN A 85 19.91 -10.57 -10.64
C GLN A 85 20.55 -11.88 -10.15
N ALA A 86 20.94 -11.96 -8.89
CA ALA A 86 21.53 -13.18 -8.30
C ALA A 86 20.52 -14.34 -8.27
N SER A 87 19.22 -14.06 -8.09
CA SER A 87 18.12 -15.05 -8.20
C SER A 87 17.62 -15.27 -9.62
N LYS A 88 18.26 -14.66 -10.64
CA LYS A 88 17.87 -14.72 -12.05
C LYS A 88 16.50 -14.11 -12.37
N THR A 89 15.98 -13.27 -11.49
CA THR A 89 14.73 -12.54 -11.69
C THR A 89 14.95 -11.43 -12.73
N GLN A 90 14.16 -11.44 -13.79
CA GLN A 90 14.14 -10.35 -14.77
C GLN A 90 13.44 -9.11 -14.17
N LEU A 91 14.11 -7.97 -14.10
CA LEU A 91 13.57 -6.73 -13.58
C LEU A 91 13.40 -5.67 -14.68
N LEU A 92 12.16 -5.26 -14.92
CA LEU A 92 11.78 -4.19 -15.83
C LEU A 92 11.17 -3.04 -15.02
N CYS A 93 11.75 -1.83 -15.12
CA CYS A 93 11.23 -0.67 -14.39
C CYS A 93 10.85 0.43 -15.38
N HIS A 94 9.62 0.91 -15.26
CA HIS A 94 9.04 1.96 -16.08
C HIS A 94 8.73 3.20 -15.24
N THR A 95 9.01 4.37 -15.80
CA THR A 95 8.54 5.64 -15.25
C THR A 95 7.32 6.09 -16.03
N GLY A 96 6.21 6.26 -15.34
CA GLY A 96 4.96 6.71 -15.94
C GLY A 96 3.73 6.31 -15.14
N ASP A 97 2.61 6.89 -15.52
CA ASP A 97 1.31 6.55 -14.96
C ASP A 97 0.82 5.20 -15.53
N ALA A 98 0.58 4.25 -14.64
CA ALA A 98 0.01 2.95 -15.00
C ALA A 98 -1.49 2.87 -14.74
N LEU A 99 -2.05 3.79 -13.94
CA LEU A 99 -3.47 3.73 -13.56
C LEU A 99 -4.40 4.28 -14.64
N THR A 100 -3.98 5.32 -15.36
CA THR A 100 -4.77 5.85 -16.50
C THR A 100 -4.90 4.84 -17.64
N PRO A 101 -3.79 4.23 -18.17
CA PRO A 101 -3.86 3.19 -19.18
C PRO A 101 -3.91 1.77 -18.59
N LEU A 102 -4.51 1.56 -17.39
CA LEU A 102 -4.41 0.30 -16.65
C LEU A 102 -4.74 -0.93 -17.50
N ASP A 103 -5.82 -0.90 -18.26
CA ASP A 103 -6.22 -2.03 -19.11
C ASP A 103 -5.17 -2.37 -20.18
N ALA A 104 -4.45 -1.36 -20.72
CA ALA A 104 -3.36 -1.59 -21.67
C ALA A 104 -2.14 -2.18 -20.97
N VAL A 105 -1.80 -1.69 -19.77
CA VAL A 105 -0.71 -2.24 -18.93
C VAL A 105 -1.00 -3.70 -18.58
N LEU A 106 -2.24 -4.03 -18.20
CA LEU A 106 -2.66 -5.38 -17.88
C LEU A 106 -2.61 -6.30 -19.12
N ARG A 107 -3.02 -5.83 -20.29
CA ARG A 107 -2.91 -6.61 -21.54
C ARG A 107 -1.45 -6.87 -21.92
N ALA A 108 -0.54 -5.93 -21.66
CA ALA A 108 0.90 -6.12 -21.89
C ALA A 108 1.55 -7.08 -20.88
N ASN A 109 0.90 -7.35 -19.73
CA ASN A 109 1.35 -8.26 -18.67
C ASN A 109 0.25 -9.29 -18.35
N PRO A 110 -0.13 -10.17 -19.30
CA PRO A 110 -1.34 -10.99 -19.16
C PRO A 110 -1.25 -12.04 -18.08
N LYS A 111 -0.04 -12.50 -17.75
CA LYS A 111 0.22 -13.55 -16.76
C LYS A 111 0.55 -13.01 -15.37
N ALA A 112 0.89 -11.72 -15.26
CA ALA A 112 1.39 -11.18 -14.02
C ALA A 112 0.29 -11.06 -12.95
N ALA A 113 0.61 -11.50 -11.72
CA ALA A 113 -0.09 -11.04 -10.54
C ALA A 113 0.20 -9.56 -10.32
N VAL A 114 -0.73 -8.82 -9.73
CA VAL A 114 -0.61 -7.37 -9.58
C VAL A 114 -0.49 -6.98 -8.11
N LEU A 115 0.51 -6.19 -7.76
CA LEU A 115 0.62 -5.56 -6.45
C LEU A 115 0.49 -4.03 -6.59
N PHE A 116 -0.50 -3.44 -5.93
CA PHE A 116 -0.59 -2.00 -5.74
C PHE A 116 0.15 -1.63 -4.45
N ASP A 117 1.29 -0.93 -4.59
CA ASP A 117 2.14 -0.55 -3.44
C ASP A 117 1.86 0.91 -3.05
N ASN A 118 0.98 1.08 -2.08
CA ASN A 118 0.53 2.34 -1.47
C ASN A 118 0.07 3.42 -2.47
N ILE A 119 -0.49 3.01 -3.61
CA ILE A 119 -0.96 3.95 -4.63
C ILE A 119 -2.47 4.23 -4.53
N LEU A 120 -3.28 3.24 -4.08
CA LEU A 120 -4.74 3.38 -4.08
C LEU A 120 -5.20 4.46 -3.11
N GLY A 121 -4.62 4.54 -1.91
CA GLY A 121 -4.93 5.58 -0.94
C GLY A 121 -4.53 6.99 -1.37
N GLN A 122 -3.62 7.11 -2.36
CA GLN A 122 -3.19 8.40 -2.90
C GLN A 122 -4.19 9.01 -3.90
N LEU A 123 -5.09 8.20 -4.45
CA LEU A 123 -6.08 8.65 -5.44
C LEU A 123 -7.00 9.75 -4.88
N ARG A 124 -7.31 9.71 -3.59
CA ARG A 124 -8.05 10.77 -2.91
C ARG A 124 -7.45 12.17 -3.15
N PHE A 125 -6.13 12.28 -3.18
CA PHE A 125 -5.41 13.55 -3.32
C PHE A 125 -5.10 13.92 -4.77
N GLN A 126 -5.25 12.96 -5.68
CA GLN A 126 -4.96 13.13 -7.10
C GLN A 126 -6.20 13.52 -7.90
N GLN A 127 -7.38 13.16 -7.40
CA GLN A 127 -8.64 13.44 -8.07
C GLN A 127 -9.26 14.77 -7.60
N PRO A 128 -9.99 15.48 -8.47
CA PRO A 128 -10.64 16.75 -8.14
C PRO A 128 -11.72 16.65 -7.05
N SER A 129 -12.33 15.47 -6.88
CA SER A 129 -13.35 15.22 -5.86
C SER A 129 -13.29 13.82 -5.27
N LEU A 130 -13.86 13.64 -4.07
CA LEU A 130 -13.95 12.33 -3.42
C LEU A 130 -14.76 11.33 -4.26
N ALA A 131 -15.83 11.79 -4.90
CA ALA A 131 -16.64 10.95 -5.79
C ALA A 131 -15.84 10.43 -6.98
N GLN A 132 -14.99 11.27 -7.58
CA GLN A 132 -14.10 10.85 -8.67
C GLN A 132 -13.01 9.90 -8.19
N ALA A 133 -12.46 10.12 -6.99
CA ALA A 133 -11.50 9.19 -6.38
C ALA A 133 -12.14 7.81 -6.13
N ALA A 134 -13.34 7.78 -5.53
CA ALA A 134 -14.08 6.53 -5.31
C ALA A 134 -14.41 5.82 -6.63
N ALA A 135 -14.87 6.53 -7.64
CA ALA A 135 -15.15 5.96 -8.97
C ALA A 135 -13.88 5.39 -9.64
N GLN A 136 -12.73 6.04 -9.46
CA GLN A 136 -11.46 5.55 -9.98
C GLN A 136 -11.03 4.27 -9.27
N ILE A 137 -11.16 4.20 -7.94
CA ILE A 137 -10.88 3.00 -7.15
C ILE A 137 -11.78 1.86 -7.62
N GLU A 138 -13.09 2.10 -7.77
CA GLU A 138 -14.04 1.09 -8.26
C GLU A 138 -13.68 0.60 -9.67
N LYS A 139 -13.28 1.51 -10.56
CA LYS A 139 -12.82 1.13 -11.90
C LYS A 139 -11.60 0.22 -11.84
N ILE A 140 -10.60 0.55 -11.02
CA ILE A 140 -9.39 -0.26 -10.84
C ILE A 140 -9.76 -1.66 -10.31
N THR A 141 -10.55 -1.74 -9.24
CA THR A 141 -10.95 -3.03 -8.65
C THR A 141 -11.77 -3.88 -9.61
N ARG A 142 -12.58 -3.24 -10.47
CA ARG A 142 -13.33 -3.93 -11.52
C ARG A 142 -12.40 -4.55 -12.56
N SER A 143 -11.32 -3.86 -12.96
CA SER A 143 -10.31 -4.39 -13.89
C SER A 143 -9.53 -5.57 -13.30
N MET A 144 -9.54 -5.73 -11.96
CA MET A 144 -8.84 -6.82 -11.27
C MET A 144 -9.67 -8.11 -11.09
N ARG A 145 -10.96 -8.14 -11.45
CA ARG A 145 -11.87 -9.27 -11.15
C ARG A 145 -11.43 -10.61 -11.69
N THR A 146 -10.65 -10.65 -12.75
CA THR A 146 -10.17 -11.86 -13.42
C THR A 146 -8.67 -12.08 -13.24
N ARG A 147 -8.07 -11.47 -12.21
CA ARG A 147 -6.64 -11.51 -11.96
C ARG A 147 -6.37 -11.73 -10.49
N GLU A 148 -5.25 -12.39 -10.23
CA GLU A 148 -4.64 -12.43 -8.92
C GLU A 148 -3.99 -11.08 -8.63
N TRP A 149 -4.33 -10.49 -7.47
CA TRP A 149 -3.81 -9.18 -7.12
C TRP A 149 -3.82 -8.93 -5.61
N GLY A 150 -2.98 -8.04 -5.19
CA GLY A 150 -2.94 -7.54 -3.82
C GLY A 150 -2.72 -6.04 -3.75
N SER A 151 -2.94 -5.51 -2.59
CA SER A 151 -2.65 -4.10 -2.33
C SER A 151 -2.18 -3.91 -0.89
N VAL A 152 -1.21 -3.04 -0.72
CA VAL A 152 -0.96 -2.32 0.54
C VAL A 152 -1.36 -0.88 0.31
N HIS A 153 -2.22 -0.33 1.14
CA HIS A 153 -2.69 1.04 0.95
C HIS A 153 -3.07 1.70 2.26
N ASP A 154 -2.99 3.02 2.29
CA ASP A 154 -3.54 3.83 3.36
C ASP A 154 -5.06 3.68 3.37
N ALA A 155 -5.62 3.18 4.48
CA ALA A 155 -7.07 3.23 4.73
C ALA A 155 -7.43 4.52 5.45
N TYR A 156 -6.66 4.86 6.46
CA TYR A 156 -6.82 6.09 7.23
C TYR A 156 -5.45 6.71 7.54
N SER A 157 -5.43 8.03 7.74
CA SER A 157 -4.24 8.70 8.26
C SER A 157 -4.62 9.88 9.15
N GLY A 158 -3.81 10.13 10.18
CA GLY A 158 -4.15 11.20 11.11
C GLY A 158 -3.11 11.43 12.21
N PRO A 159 -3.38 12.46 13.04
CA PRO A 159 -2.50 12.83 14.12
C PRO A 159 -2.54 11.81 15.28
N VAL A 160 -1.37 11.64 15.92
CA VAL A 160 -1.20 10.82 17.11
C VAL A 160 -0.50 11.58 18.22
N SER A 161 -0.77 11.23 19.48
CA SER A 161 -0.04 11.80 20.62
C SER A 161 1.44 11.48 20.53
N PRO A 162 2.33 12.41 20.95
CA PRO A 162 3.71 12.09 21.16
C PRO A 162 3.82 11.10 22.33
N GLY A 163 4.13 9.87 22.07
CA GLY A 163 4.39 8.82 23.04
C GLY A 163 5.58 8.00 22.59
N LYS A 164 6.31 7.39 23.54
CA LYS A 164 7.32 6.43 23.16
C LYS A 164 6.66 5.36 22.31
N SER A 165 6.82 5.59 21.03
CA SER A 165 6.80 4.61 19.96
C SER A 165 5.74 3.53 20.04
N ALA A 166 4.75 3.65 19.25
CA ALA A 166 4.14 2.53 18.55
C ALA A 166 5.16 1.68 17.71
N SER A 167 6.43 1.67 18.05
CA SER A 167 7.46 0.83 17.43
C SER A 167 7.36 -0.64 17.86
N ARG A 168 6.52 -0.96 18.80
CA ARG A 168 5.98 -2.30 18.94
C ARG A 168 4.65 -2.31 18.20
N ALA A 169 4.72 -2.65 16.94
CA ALA A 169 3.57 -3.12 16.22
C ALA A 169 2.91 -4.19 17.12
N ALA A 170 1.77 -3.85 17.68
CA ALA A 170 0.87 -4.87 18.18
C ALA A 170 0.36 -5.55 16.90
N TYR A 171 1.03 -6.63 16.53
CA TYR A 171 0.61 -7.50 15.44
C TYR A 171 -0.64 -8.23 15.91
N GLY A 172 -1.75 -7.58 15.78
CA GLY A 172 -3.01 -8.26 15.81
C GLY A 172 -3.18 -8.95 14.47
N HIS A 173 -2.79 -10.22 14.38
CA HIS A 173 -3.24 -11.11 13.33
C HIS A 173 -4.73 -11.39 13.51
N GLN A 174 -5.55 -10.38 13.42
CA GLN A 174 -6.96 -10.58 13.22
C GLN A 174 -7.18 -10.49 11.72
N SER A 175 -7.46 -11.63 11.10
CA SER A 175 -8.15 -11.69 9.84
C SER A 175 -9.53 -11.09 10.08
N VAL A 176 -9.61 -9.78 10.10
CA VAL A 176 -10.87 -9.08 10.16
C VAL A 176 -11.50 -9.31 8.81
N GLN A 177 -12.53 -10.14 8.76
CA GLN A 177 -13.46 -10.07 7.64
C GLN A 177 -13.78 -8.59 7.46
N PRO A 178 -13.87 -8.06 6.23
CA PRO A 178 -14.23 -6.68 6.01
C PRO A 178 -15.60 -6.45 6.64
N ALA A 179 -15.65 -6.23 7.94
CA ALA A 179 -16.76 -5.60 8.58
C ALA A 179 -16.85 -4.25 7.87
N TYR A 180 -18.02 -3.94 7.37
CA TYR A 180 -18.30 -2.67 6.72
C TYR A 180 -17.84 -1.55 7.64
N LEU A 181 -16.64 -1.05 7.41
CA LEU A 181 -16.13 0.14 8.03
C LEU A 181 -16.96 1.29 7.50
N SER A 182 -18.09 1.57 8.13
CA SER A 182 -18.80 2.82 7.95
C SER A 182 -18.09 3.92 8.75
N ALA A 183 -16.84 4.19 8.40
CA ALA A 183 -16.19 5.41 8.83
C ALA A 183 -16.66 6.51 7.90
N PHE A 184 -17.46 7.43 8.38
CA PHE A 184 -17.93 8.54 7.60
C PHE A 184 -17.13 9.79 7.96
N GLU A 185 -16.45 10.36 6.96
CA GLU A 185 -16.23 11.78 6.96
C GLU A 185 -17.61 12.43 6.77
N THR A 186 -18.15 13.01 7.81
CA THR A 186 -19.19 14.01 7.62
C THR A 186 -18.52 15.28 7.10
N ASP A 187 -19.23 16.14 6.38
CA ASP A 187 -18.75 17.45 5.88
C ASP A 187 -18.13 18.33 7.00
N HIS A 188 -18.21 17.92 8.24
CA HIS A 188 -17.70 18.58 9.43
C HIS A 188 -16.59 17.81 10.15
N GLY A 189 -15.99 16.81 9.52
CA GLY A 189 -14.74 16.21 9.99
C GLY A 189 -14.85 15.25 11.19
N ALA A 190 -16.04 14.83 11.59
CA ALA A 190 -16.19 13.80 12.61
C ALA A 190 -16.17 12.40 11.95
N VAL A 191 -15.18 11.61 12.28
CA VAL A 191 -15.08 10.21 11.85
C VAL A 191 -15.74 9.33 12.91
N SER A 192 -16.83 8.65 12.55
CA SER A 192 -17.32 7.52 13.34
C SER A 192 -16.42 6.33 13.07
N LEU A 193 -15.63 5.95 14.07
CA LEU A 193 -14.66 4.86 13.93
C LEU A 193 -15.37 3.52 14.10
N ALA A 194 -15.06 2.58 13.22
CA ALA A 194 -15.42 1.19 13.42
C ALA A 194 -14.81 0.64 14.72
N PRO A 195 -15.41 -0.37 15.36
CA PRO A 195 -14.89 -0.94 16.61
C PRO A 195 -13.41 -1.33 16.53
N GLU A 196 -13.00 -1.95 15.42
CA GLU A 196 -11.60 -2.35 15.19
C GLU A 196 -10.67 -1.14 15.13
N PHE A 197 -11.10 -0.03 14.52
CA PHE A 197 -10.34 1.20 14.49
C PHE A 197 -10.27 1.85 15.88
N THR A 198 -11.34 1.75 16.67
CA THR A 198 -11.37 2.28 18.04
C THR A 198 -10.35 1.57 18.91
N GLU A 199 -10.29 0.24 18.88
CA GLU A 199 -9.30 -0.55 19.63
C GLU A 199 -7.88 -0.20 19.17
N PHE A 200 -7.66 -0.13 17.87
CA PHE A 200 -6.36 0.20 17.32
C PHE A 200 -5.98 1.66 17.59
N SER A 201 -6.90 2.61 17.49
CA SER A 201 -6.65 4.02 17.77
C SER A 201 -6.27 4.27 19.23
N ALA A 202 -6.79 3.47 20.16
CA ALA A 202 -6.41 3.50 21.55
C ALA A 202 -4.94 3.09 21.75
N GLN A 203 -4.44 2.12 20.99
CA GLN A 203 -3.04 1.70 21.02
C GLN A 203 -2.08 2.78 20.48
N PHE A 204 -2.52 3.55 19.48
CA PHE A 204 -1.74 4.67 18.90
C PHE A 204 -1.94 5.99 19.60
N LYS A 205 -2.85 6.09 20.57
CA LYS A 205 -3.27 7.37 21.11
C LYS A 205 -3.63 8.35 19.99
N ALA A 206 -4.49 7.89 19.06
CA ALA A 206 -5.00 8.71 17.98
C ALA A 206 -5.65 9.97 18.52
N GLN A 207 -5.43 11.09 17.85
CA GLN A 207 -5.97 12.40 18.23
C GLN A 207 -6.63 13.07 17.04
N GLY A 208 -7.60 13.93 17.33
CA GLY A 208 -8.23 14.76 16.30
C GLY A 208 -8.92 13.96 15.20
N VAL A 209 -8.97 14.55 14.01
CA VAL A 209 -9.67 13.99 12.85
C VAL A 209 -8.69 13.19 12.00
N TRP A 210 -9.08 11.97 11.67
CA TRP A 210 -8.37 11.10 10.75
C TRP A 210 -9.02 11.19 9.37
N LEU A 211 -8.17 11.17 8.34
CA LEU A 211 -8.59 11.19 6.94
C LEU A 211 -8.93 9.77 6.48
N ASP A 212 -10.11 9.60 5.89
CA ASP A 212 -10.49 8.40 5.15
C ASP A 212 -9.92 8.48 3.73
N HIS A 213 -9.17 7.47 3.31
CA HIS A 213 -8.57 7.38 1.97
C HIS A 213 -9.49 6.71 0.94
N LEU A 214 -10.74 6.39 1.32
CA LEU A 214 -11.76 5.77 0.47
C LEU A 214 -11.40 4.35 0.00
N THR A 215 -10.50 3.69 0.70
CA THR A 215 -9.94 2.39 0.31
C THR A 215 -10.42 1.22 1.17
N SER A 216 -11.24 1.47 2.18
CA SER A 216 -11.73 0.45 3.13
C SER A 216 -12.49 -0.71 2.46
N ASN A 217 -13.07 -0.48 1.26
CA ASN A 217 -13.84 -1.47 0.51
C ASN A 217 -13.17 -1.89 -0.81
N VAL A 218 -11.85 -1.75 -0.90
CA VAL A 218 -11.09 -2.10 -2.12
C VAL A 218 -11.14 -3.60 -2.40
N PHE A 219 -11.03 -4.42 -1.36
CA PHE A 219 -11.03 -5.87 -1.52
C PHE A 219 -12.44 -6.46 -1.64
N PRO A 220 -12.59 -7.54 -2.43
CA PRO A 220 -13.83 -8.32 -2.44
C PRO A 220 -14.18 -8.83 -1.04
N ARG A 221 -15.48 -8.98 -0.80
CA ARG A 221 -15.98 -9.54 0.47
C ARG A 221 -15.37 -10.92 0.73
N GLY A 222 -14.87 -11.15 1.93
CA GLY A 222 -14.24 -12.40 2.33
C GLY A 222 -12.73 -12.46 2.09
N THR A 223 -12.12 -11.43 1.47
CA THR A 223 -10.66 -11.34 1.40
C THR A 223 -10.08 -11.09 2.79
N PRO A 224 -9.12 -11.90 3.26
CA PRO A 224 -8.39 -11.61 4.49
C PRO A 224 -7.62 -10.30 4.36
N VAL A 225 -7.78 -9.40 5.33
CA VAL A 225 -7.12 -8.10 5.34
C VAL A 225 -6.28 -7.97 6.61
N HIS A 226 -5.03 -7.60 6.46
CA HIS A 226 -4.11 -7.29 7.55
C HIS A 226 -4.09 -5.79 7.79
N HIS A 227 -4.15 -5.38 9.05
CA HIS A 227 -4.05 -3.99 9.45
C HIS A 227 -2.66 -3.71 10.01
N ILE A 228 -2.01 -2.67 9.49
CA ILE A 228 -0.62 -2.35 9.81
C ILE A 228 -0.52 -0.87 10.15
N ALA A 229 0.04 -0.58 11.30
CA ALA A 229 0.35 0.79 11.67
C ALA A 229 1.64 1.28 11.05
N TRP A 230 1.61 2.45 10.48
CA TRP A 230 2.78 3.10 9.92
C TRP A 230 3.01 4.47 10.55
N PRO A 231 3.99 4.62 11.46
CA PRO A 231 4.38 5.90 12.03
C PRO A 231 5.11 6.73 10.97
N TYR A 232 4.34 7.35 10.07
CA TYR A 232 4.83 8.07 8.91
C TYR A 232 5.71 9.27 9.26
N ALA A 233 5.27 10.05 10.25
CA ALA A 233 5.98 11.23 10.74
C ALA A 233 5.83 11.36 12.26
N PRO A 234 6.63 12.20 12.95
CA PRO A 234 6.37 12.54 14.33
C PRO A 234 4.94 13.06 14.47
N ARG A 235 4.16 12.48 15.37
CA ARG A 235 2.76 12.84 15.61
C ARG A 235 1.80 12.63 14.45
N TYR A 236 2.16 11.83 13.44
CA TYR A 236 1.28 11.47 12.34
C TYR A 236 1.48 10.03 11.90
N SER A 237 0.41 9.27 11.87
CA SER A 237 0.43 7.86 11.51
C SER A 237 -0.56 7.55 10.40
N HIS A 238 -0.25 6.51 9.65
CA HIS A 238 -1.16 5.90 8.70
C HIS A 238 -1.60 4.54 9.23
N TRP A 239 -2.82 4.18 8.93
CA TRP A 239 -3.36 2.85 9.07
C TRP A 239 -3.43 2.23 7.69
N LEU A 240 -2.57 1.24 7.48
CA LEU A 240 -2.53 0.51 6.24
C LEU A 240 -3.46 -0.70 6.31
N GLN A 241 -4.07 -1.00 5.18
CA GLN A 241 -4.66 -2.29 4.91
C GLN A 241 -3.81 -3.02 3.88
N ALA A 242 -3.58 -4.32 4.10
CA ALA A 242 -2.88 -5.19 3.18
C ALA A 242 -3.72 -6.45 2.95
N GLY A 243 -4.00 -6.78 1.70
CA GLY A 243 -4.79 -7.94 1.33
C GLY A 243 -4.36 -8.50 -0.02
N TRP A 244 -4.64 -9.80 -0.21
CA TRP A 244 -4.37 -10.50 -1.46
C TRP A 244 -5.59 -11.27 -1.91
N VAL A 245 -5.98 -11.08 -3.17
CA VAL A 245 -7.10 -11.75 -3.82
C VAL A 245 -6.53 -12.81 -4.75
N ALA A 246 -6.67 -14.07 -4.37
CA ALA A 246 -6.38 -15.21 -5.24
C ALA A 246 -7.52 -15.40 -6.27
N LEU A 247 -7.22 -16.07 -7.39
CA LEU A 247 -8.22 -16.48 -8.38
C LEU A 247 -8.94 -17.76 -7.95
#